data_50313ad7ba3e7d1b48f80ebc64cba74e
#
_entry.id   50313ad7ba3e7d1b48f80ebc64cba74e
#
_cell.length_a   1.000
_cell.length_b   1.000
_cell.length_c   1.000
_cell.angle_alpha   90.00
_cell.angle_beta   90.00
_cell.angle_gamma   90.00
#
_symmetry.space_group_name_H-M   'P 1'
#
loop_
_entity.id
_entity.type
_entity.pdbx_description
1 polymer ?
#
loop_
_entity_poly.entity_id
_entity_poly.type
_entity_poly.pdbx_seq_one_letter_code
_entity_poly.pdbx_strand_id
1 'polypeptide(L)'
;MKLKIFRSIPVALTVVLITMVNCFAQADSVAVSPPVPPAPVSVIAVSPQPVISAKINTKALKVQLNQLKTQLKSISVTANTQVMAAVKNFNVDVNAITPQINMAIAEADDNSSSNTEQQDQLVKNYSKTYPADANDALAIDNRYGKVIVNTWGRNEIKVDVQIKVDGSDGQKTLDNVTISDEKNGSLISFKTNIGEVKSSWMSMLGRHSSSSKMEINYTVYMPAKNELTIDNRYGSVEIGNMEGRVTINCAYGSFSAKSMTSESSVIVKYGSADIGNLGSSNVEVSYGSLTIGSADKLMANVSYSGINIDRIKTSGNINLRYGGGLKIGDVDRNMKSLSINSSYSNVDIGLSGDENTDFGVTVHYGDFNYGDHDVTVTSKTPDDNDRGVHFTKSYKGHVGKGNSEKSIEVYSNYGNVKFD
;
A
#
# COMPACT_ATOMS: atom_id res chain seq x y z
N MET A 1 8.47 11.03 -60.13
CA MET A 1 9.30 11.97 -59.37
C MET A 1 9.33 11.52 -57.92
N LYS A 2 10.44 10.94 -57.48
CA LYS A 2 10.62 10.31 -56.16
C LYS A 2 11.27 11.29 -55.21
N LEU A 3 10.69 11.55 -54.05
CA LEU A 3 11.40 12.25 -52.98
C LEU A 3 11.51 11.34 -51.76
N LYS A 4 12.73 10.91 -51.47
CA LYS A 4 13.12 10.23 -50.25
C LYS A 4 13.41 11.32 -49.20
N ILE A 5 12.80 11.24 -48.02
CA ILE A 5 13.21 12.02 -46.85
C ILE A 5 13.73 11.05 -45.80
N PHE A 6 15.04 10.98 -45.66
CA PHE A 6 15.71 10.44 -44.49
C PHE A 6 15.62 11.44 -43.36
N ARG A 7 15.13 11.03 -42.20
CA ARG A 7 15.27 11.81 -40.98
C ARG A 7 16.16 11.02 -40.00
N SER A 8 17.31 11.60 -39.76
CA SER A 8 18.28 11.20 -38.76
C SER A 8 17.74 11.32 -37.35
N ILE A 9 17.84 10.25 -36.57
CA ILE A 9 17.59 10.21 -35.12
C ILE A 9 18.85 10.74 -34.44
N PRO A 10 18.77 11.68 -33.49
CA PRO A 10 19.97 12.22 -32.84
C PRO A 10 20.55 11.20 -31.83
N VAL A 11 21.86 10.99 -31.94
CA VAL A 11 22.74 10.11 -31.17
C VAL A 11 22.86 10.51 -29.65
N ALA A 12 22.10 11.47 -29.18
CA ALA A 12 22.21 12.00 -27.81
C ALA A 12 21.56 11.15 -26.73
N LEU A 13 20.77 10.10 -27.06
CA LEU A 13 20.04 9.31 -26.05
C LEU A 13 20.78 8.02 -25.61
N THR A 14 21.89 7.69 -26.22
CA THR A 14 22.63 6.44 -25.95
C THR A 14 23.77 6.59 -24.92
N VAL A 15 24.13 7.80 -24.53
CA VAL A 15 25.26 8.03 -23.60
C VAL A 15 24.81 8.06 -22.13
N VAL A 16 23.53 8.28 -21.81
CA VAL A 16 23.04 8.34 -20.43
C VAL A 16 22.75 6.96 -19.82
N LEU A 17 22.65 5.91 -20.63
CA LEU A 17 22.35 4.55 -20.14
C LEU A 17 23.59 3.70 -19.77
N ILE A 18 24.80 4.15 -20.07
CA ILE A 18 26.06 3.38 -19.85
C ILE A 18 26.75 3.78 -18.52
N THR A 19 26.40 4.88 -17.89
CA THR A 19 27.06 5.33 -16.64
C THR A 19 26.41 4.85 -15.35
N MET A 20 25.30 4.08 -15.39
CA MET A 20 24.62 3.57 -14.19
C MET A 20 24.93 2.10 -13.84
N VAL A 21 25.82 1.40 -14.55
CA VAL A 21 26.08 -0.04 -14.33
C VAL A 21 27.37 -0.32 -13.55
N ASN A 22 28.18 0.66 -13.19
CA ASN A 22 29.50 0.42 -12.56
C ASN A 22 29.61 0.84 -11.09
N CYS A 23 28.53 0.84 -10.30
CA CYS A 23 28.61 1.19 -8.87
C CYS A 23 28.18 0.09 -7.89
N PHE A 24 28.16 -1.19 -8.31
CA PHE A 24 27.91 -2.30 -7.39
C PHE A 24 28.95 -3.41 -7.55
N ALA A 25 30.13 -3.21 -6.98
CA ALA A 25 31.03 -4.30 -6.60
C ALA A 25 32.09 -3.73 -5.65
N GLN A 26 31.85 -3.89 -4.37
CA GLN A 26 32.80 -4.24 -3.29
C GLN A 26 32.18 -3.93 -1.92
N ALA A 27 31.75 -4.94 -1.25
CA ALA A 27 31.57 -4.90 0.22
C ALA A 27 32.18 -6.17 0.80
N ASP A 28 33.28 -6.02 1.49
CA ASP A 28 33.98 -7.05 2.22
C ASP A 28 33.12 -7.63 3.34
N SER A 29 33.14 -8.97 3.45
CA SER A 29 32.45 -9.75 4.48
C SER A 29 33.18 -9.60 5.82
N VAL A 30 32.56 -8.92 6.78
CA VAL A 30 32.91 -8.99 8.19
C VAL A 30 31.93 -9.93 8.89
N ALA A 31 32.45 -11.05 9.41
CA ALA A 31 31.70 -12.02 10.20
C ALA A 31 31.35 -11.41 11.57
N VAL A 32 30.05 -11.27 11.84
CA VAL A 32 29.54 -10.84 13.16
C VAL A 32 28.95 -12.05 13.87
N SER A 33 29.47 -12.34 15.06
CA SER A 33 29.00 -13.39 15.96
C SER A 33 27.58 -13.12 16.45
N PRO A 34 26.73 -14.14 16.72
CA PRO A 34 25.35 -13.96 17.15
C PRO A 34 25.27 -13.42 18.59
N PRO A 35 24.29 -12.54 18.90
CA PRO A 35 24.10 -12.01 20.24
C PRO A 35 23.47 -13.03 21.20
N VAL A 36 23.94 -13.00 22.46
CA VAL A 36 23.47 -13.81 23.59
C VAL A 36 22.05 -13.41 23.99
N PRO A 37 21.12 -14.33 24.30
CA PRO A 37 19.77 -14.00 24.72
C PRO A 37 19.72 -13.34 26.10
N PRO A 38 18.82 -12.33 26.32
CA PRO A 38 18.70 -11.69 27.63
C PRO A 38 17.99 -12.57 28.66
N ALA A 39 18.44 -12.47 29.92
CA ALA A 39 17.90 -13.16 31.08
C ALA A 39 16.47 -12.69 31.44
N PRO A 40 15.65 -13.53 32.11
CA PRO A 40 14.27 -13.19 32.44
C PRO A 40 14.20 -12.10 33.52
N VAL A 41 13.37 -11.07 33.25
CA VAL A 41 13.14 -9.95 34.19
C VAL A 41 12.01 -10.34 35.15
N SER A 42 12.31 -10.32 36.46
CA SER A 42 11.34 -10.52 37.53
C SER A 42 10.43 -9.30 37.69
N VAL A 43 9.13 -9.53 37.73
CA VAL A 43 8.11 -8.50 37.95
C VAL A 43 8.09 -8.14 39.45
N ILE A 44 8.47 -6.91 39.79
CA ILE A 44 8.32 -6.33 41.12
C ILE A 44 7.02 -5.52 41.15
N ALA A 45 6.10 -5.89 42.04
CA ALA A 45 4.86 -5.15 42.30
C ALA A 45 5.19 -3.79 42.97
N VAL A 46 4.78 -2.69 42.33
CA VAL A 46 4.95 -1.33 42.86
C VAL A 46 3.63 -0.86 43.46
N SER A 47 3.65 -0.53 44.76
CA SER A 47 2.57 0.13 45.50
C SER A 47 2.44 1.61 45.11
N PRO A 48 1.25 2.23 45.19
CA PRO A 48 1.05 3.61 44.76
C PRO A 48 1.71 4.61 45.70
N GLN A 49 2.59 5.46 45.18
CA GLN A 49 3.21 6.58 45.85
C GLN A 49 2.61 7.91 45.37
N PRO A 50 2.64 8.97 46.17
CA PRO A 50 1.89 10.22 45.93
C PRO A 50 2.48 11.05 44.79
N VAL A 51 1.60 11.78 44.11
CA VAL A 51 1.88 12.66 42.98
C VAL A 51 2.79 13.81 43.40
N ILE A 52 4.06 13.77 43.01
CA ILE A 52 4.97 14.91 43.09
C ILE A 52 4.90 15.66 41.75
N SER A 53 4.39 16.89 41.81
CA SER A 53 4.39 17.84 40.68
C SER A 53 5.84 18.25 40.36
N ALA A 54 6.48 17.50 39.45
CA ALA A 54 7.80 17.87 38.96
C ALA A 54 7.62 18.83 37.76
N LYS A 55 8.17 20.04 37.87
CA LYS A 55 8.30 20.98 36.74
C LYS A 55 9.15 20.32 35.65
N ILE A 56 8.52 19.92 34.57
CA ILE A 56 9.22 19.30 33.44
C ILE A 56 10.04 20.38 32.71
N ASN A 57 11.34 20.18 32.64
CA ASN A 57 12.24 21.07 31.89
C ASN A 57 12.06 20.86 30.39
N THR A 58 11.16 21.64 29.78
CA THR A 58 10.78 21.56 28.37
C THR A 58 11.95 21.78 27.39
N LYS A 59 13.00 22.52 27.81
CA LYS A 59 14.23 22.72 27.02
C LYS A 59 15.04 21.43 26.87
N ALA A 60 15.16 20.64 27.93
CA ALA A 60 15.88 19.36 27.93
C ALA A 60 15.11 18.32 27.07
N LEU A 61 13.79 18.32 27.17
CA LEU A 61 12.93 17.42 26.37
C LEU A 61 13.01 17.73 24.86
N LYS A 62 13.07 19.02 24.49
CA LYS A 62 13.19 19.45 23.08
C LYS A 62 14.54 19.04 22.46
N VAL A 63 15.61 19.10 23.23
CA VAL A 63 16.95 18.66 22.82
C VAL A 63 16.97 17.13 22.64
N GLN A 64 16.40 16.37 23.56
CA GLN A 64 16.30 14.91 23.45
C GLN A 64 15.44 14.47 22.27
N LEU A 65 14.33 15.16 22.01
CA LEU A 65 13.46 14.86 20.86
C LEU A 65 14.16 15.12 19.51
N ASN A 66 14.96 16.20 19.43
CA ASN A 66 15.75 16.50 18.23
C ASN A 66 16.93 15.52 18.05
N GLN A 67 17.55 15.08 19.13
CA GLN A 67 18.57 14.01 19.07
C GLN A 67 17.96 12.68 18.61
N LEU A 68 16.75 12.33 19.11
CA LEU A 68 16.03 11.13 18.70
C LEU A 68 15.61 11.19 17.22
N LYS A 69 15.15 12.34 16.73
CA LYS A 69 14.85 12.58 15.31
C LYS A 69 16.08 12.42 14.41
N THR A 70 17.24 12.88 14.88
CA THR A 70 18.51 12.75 14.14
C THR A 70 19.00 11.31 14.12
N GLN A 71 18.85 10.58 15.22
CA GLN A 71 19.17 9.16 15.30
C GLN A 71 18.22 8.30 14.45
N LEU A 72 16.92 8.60 14.45
CA LEU A 72 15.95 7.93 13.59
C LEU A 72 16.21 8.19 12.10
N LYS A 73 16.65 9.40 11.72
CA LYS A 73 17.08 9.71 10.34
C LYS A 73 18.33 8.93 9.92
N SER A 74 19.31 8.75 10.81
CA SER A 74 20.51 7.96 10.50
C SER A 74 20.22 6.45 10.44
N ILE A 75 19.25 5.94 11.20
CA ILE A 75 18.81 4.54 11.15
C ILE A 75 18.03 4.25 9.84
N SER A 76 17.24 5.20 9.33
CA SER A 76 16.48 5.02 8.10
C SER A 76 17.33 4.91 6.82
N VAL A 77 18.61 5.32 6.88
CA VAL A 77 19.55 5.27 5.76
C VAL A 77 20.33 3.94 5.71
N THR A 78 20.36 3.18 6.81
CA THR A 78 21.22 1.97 6.91
C THR A 78 20.45 0.69 7.25
N ALA A 79 19.13 0.74 7.45
CA ALA A 79 18.38 -0.40 7.96
C ALA A 79 17.65 -1.17 6.87
N ASN A 80 18.17 -2.35 6.61
CA ASN A 80 17.56 -3.48 5.91
C ASN A 80 16.23 -3.90 6.57
N THR A 81 15.36 -4.54 5.81
CA THR A 81 13.95 -4.93 6.01
C THR A 81 13.54 -5.45 7.41
N GLN A 82 14.46 -5.90 8.23
CA GLN A 82 14.17 -6.45 9.58
C GLN A 82 13.86 -5.39 10.65
N VAL A 83 14.31 -4.13 10.48
CA VAL A 83 14.06 -3.06 11.45
C VAL A 83 12.68 -2.43 11.25
N MET A 84 12.11 -2.48 10.06
CA MET A 84 10.74 -2.01 9.79
C MET A 84 9.66 -2.82 10.53
N ALA A 85 9.91 -4.11 10.78
CA ALA A 85 8.99 -4.96 11.53
C ALA A 85 9.00 -4.65 13.05
N ALA A 86 10.13 -4.23 13.61
CA ALA A 86 10.25 -3.90 15.03
C ALA A 86 9.64 -2.54 15.39
N VAL A 87 9.63 -1.58 14.44
CA VAL A 87 9.05 -0.24 14.65
C VAL A 87 7.51 -0.27 14.57
N LYS A 88 6.91 -1.23 13.86
CA LYS A 88 5.45 -1.39 13.79
C LYS A 88 4.79 -1.75 15.14
N ASN A 89 5.54 -2.25 16.12
CA ASN A 89 5.01 -2.65 17.43
C ASN A 89 5.09 -1.57 18.50
N PHE A 90 5.62 -0.38 18.21
CA PHE A 90 5.58 0.77 19.12
C PHE A 90 4.34 1.61 18.83
N ASN A 91 3.19 1.16 19.31
CA ASN A 91 1.93 1.90 19.26
C ASN A 91 1.93 2.97 20.37
N VAL A 92 2.69 4.03 20.18
CA VAL A 92 2.54 5.26 20.99
C VAL A 92 1.48 6.09 20.30
N ASP A 93 0.32 6.23 20.93
CA ASP A 93 -0.76 7.08 20.43
C ASP A 93 -0.33 8.56 20.55
N VAL A 94 0.37 9.05 19.54
CA VAL A 94 0.89 10.42 19.46
C VAL A 94 -0.26 11.43 19.42
N ASN A 95 -1.47 11.02 19.03
CA ASN A 95 -2.63 11.89 18.93
C ASN A 95 -3.24 12.25 20.30
N ALA A 96 -3.01 11.43 21.33
CA ALA A 96 -3.47 11.72 22.69
C ALA A 96 -2.58 12.75 23.42
N ILE A 97 -1.33 12.91 22.97
CA ILE A 97 -0.33 13.77 23.63
C ILE A 97 -0.21 15.16 22.94
N THR A 98 -0.55 15.24 21.65
CA THR A 98 -0.39 16.47 20.84
C THR A 98 -1.17 17.69 21.33
N PRO A 99 -2.42 17.60 21.81
CA PRO A 99 -3.15 18.77 22.28
C PRO A 99 -2.56 19.40 23.56
N GLN A 100 -2.03 18.57 24.46
CA GLN A 100 -1.45 19.04 25.71
C GLN A 100 -0.05 19.68 25.52
N ILE A 101 0.71 19.20 24.53
CA ILE A 101 2.01 19.79 24.18
C ILE A 101 1.81 21.14 23.47
N ASN A 102 0.80 21.28 22.62
CA ASN A 102 0.53 22.55 21.93
C ASN A 102 0.03 23.65 22.88
N MET A 103 -0.71 23.33 23.95
CA MET A 103 -1.08 24.29 24.98
C MET A 103 0.14 24.74 25.81
N ALA A 104 1.04 23.81 26.15
CA ALA A 104 2.25 24.12 26.91
C ALA A 104 3.30 24.94 26.11
N ILE A 105 3.26 24.86 24.78
CA ILE A 105 4.14 25.66 23.90
C ILE A 105 3.59 27.08 23.70
N ALA A 106 2.27 27.28 23.69
CA ALA A 106 1.66 28.59 23.54
C ALA A 106 1.87 29.52 24.75
N GLU A 107 2.13 28.97 25.94
CA GLU A 107 2.42 29.76 27.16
C GLU A 107 3.90 30.06 27.37
N ALA A 108 4.83 29.54 26.54
CA ALA A 108 6.27 29.68 26.72
C ALA A 108 6.97 30.66 25.76
N ASP A 109 6.29 31.26 24.81
CA ASP A 109 6.87 32.10 23.76
C ASP A 109 6.56 33.60 23.94
N ASP A 110 6.84 34.15 25.14
CA ASP A 110 7.05 35.60 25.27
C ASP A 110 8.56 35.87 25.54
N ASN A 111 9.27 36.14 24.47
CA ASN A 111 10.66 36.66 24.36
C ASN A 111 11.64 35.70 23.65
N SER A 112 11.68 35.76 22.35
CA SER A 112 12.93 35.89 21.58
C SER A 112 12.66 36.04 20.08
N SER A 113 12.88 37.24 19.56
CA SER A 113 12.98 37.54 18.14
C SER A 113 14.15 36.78 17.51
N SER A 114 13.82 35.73 16.77
CA SER A 114 14.65 35.21 15.70
C SER A 114 13.76 35.06 14.45
N ASN A 115 14.02 35.93 13.45
CA ASN A 115 13.43 35.88 12.14
C ASN A 115 13.66 34.52 11.45
N THR A 116 12.81 33.57 11.73
CA THR A 116 12.56 32.46 10.82
C THR A 116 11.23 32.80 10.19
N GLU A 117 11.18 33.06 8.89
CA GLU A 117 9.93 33.25 8.14
C GLU A 117 9.06 32.00 8.39
N GLN A 118 8.17 32.13 9.35
CA GLN A 118 7.12 31.18 9.61
C GLN A 118 6.13 31.38 8.46
N GLN A 119 6.25 30.57 7.41
CA GLN A 119 5.26 30.54 6.34
C GLN A 119 3.93 30.18 6.98
N ASP A 120 3.04 31.16 7.06
CA ASP A 120 1.69 30.98 7.63
C ASP A 120 0.94 29.92 6.84
N GLN A 121 0.71 28.77 7.49
CA GLN A 121 -0.15 27.73 6.95
C GLN A 121 -1.61 28.18 7.07
N LEU A 122 -2.27 28.34 5.95
CA LEU A 122 -3.70 28.64 5.90
C LEU A 122 -4.52 27.37 5.95
N VAL A 123 -5.54 27.33 6.80
CA VAL A 123 -6.41 26.18 7.01
C VAL A 123 -7.87 26.57 6.82
N LYS A 124 -8.60 25.80 6.02
CA LYS A 124 -10.05 25.91 5.88
C LYS A 124 -10.69 24.56 6.17
N ASN A 125 -11.68 24.56 7.06
CA ASN A 125 -12.41 23.34 7.43
C ASN A 125 -13.82 23.39 6.82
N TYR A 126 -14.27 22.23 6.39
CA TYR A 126 -15.62 21.98 5.90
C TYR A 126 -16.18 20.74 6.60
N SER A 127 -17.45 20.76 7.01
CA SER A 127 -18.10 19.62 7.67
C SER A 127 -19.55 19.52 7.23
N LYS A 128 -19.99 18.32 6.90
CA LYS A 128 -21.36 18.02 6.52
C LYS A 128 -21.80 16.66 7.04
N THR A 129 -23.05 16.58 7.47
CA THR A 129 -23.66 15.32 7.91
C THR A 129 -24.98 15.12 7.16
N TYR A 130 -25.19 13.90 6.67
CA TYR A 130 -26.42 13.45 6.04
C TYR A 130 -27.02 12.29 6.83
N PRO A 131 -28.34 12.27 7.11
CA PRO A 131 -28.99 11.02 7.55
C PRO A 131 -28.79 9.97 6.45
N ALA A 132 -28.51 8.74 6.87
CA ALA A 132 -28.27 7.63 5.95
C ALA A 132 -29.03 6.40 6.40
N ASP A 133 -29.66 5.72 5.45
CA ASP A 133 -30.22 4.38 5.65
C ASP A 133 -29.33 3.29 4.99
N ALA A 134 -29.76 2.03 5.09
CA ALA A 134 -28.94 0.91 4.61
C ALA A 134 -28.72 0.90 3.08
N ASN A 135 -29.52 1.63 2.31
CA ASN A 135 -29.42 1.70 0.85
C ASN A 135 -28.64 2.91 0.36
N ASP A 136 -28.30 3.84 1.25
CA ASP A 136 -27.54 5.01 0.88
C ASP A 136 -26.09 4.65 0.58
N ALA A 137 -25.53 5.26 -0.44
CA ALA A 137 -24.15 5.11 -0.88
C ALA A 137 -23.38 6.43 -0.74
N LEU A 138 -22.08 6.34 -0.43
CA LEU A 138 -21.18 7.48 -0.40
C LEU A 138 -20.21 7.45 -1.56
N ALA A 139 -20.06 8.56 -2.29
CA ALA A 139 -19.04 8.77 -3.31
C ALA A 139 -18.15 9.97 -2.96
N ILE A 140 -16.83 9.79 -3.09
CA ILE A 140 -15.82 10.83 -2.86
C ILE A 140 -14.90 10.92 -4.08
N ASP A 141 -14.77 12.14 -4.64
CA ASP A 141 -13.78 12.50 -5.66
C ASP A 141 -12.81 13.54 -5.06
N ASN A 142 -11.59 13.11 -4.72
CA ASN A 142 -10.59 13.96 -4.08
C ASN A 142 -9.26 13.98 -4.84
N ARG A 143 -8.51 15.06 -4.62
CA ARG A 143 -7.14 15.25 -5.11
C ARG A 143 -6.28 15.94 -4.06
N TYR A 144 -4.97 15.61 -4.04
CA TYR A 144 -3.95 16.25 -3.21
C TYR A 144 -4.18 16.11 -1.70
N GLY A 145 -4.49 14.89 -1.26
CA GLY A 145 -4.60 14.61 0.18
C GLY A 145 -5.15 13.23 0.45
N LYS A 146 -5.27 12.91 1.72
CA LYS A 146 -5.74 11.59 2.15
C LYS A 146 -7.25 11.55 2.37
N VAL A 147 -7.80 10.35 2.21
CA VAL A 147 -9.18 10.02 2.57
C VAL A 147 -9.14 8.93 3.64
N ILE A 148 -9.64 9.23 4.83
CA ILE A 148 -9.73 8.27 5.94
C ILE A 148 -11.21 7.98 6.20
N VAL A 149 -11.59 6.71 6.14
CA VAL A 149 -12.97 6.27 6.39
C VAL A 149 -13.03 5.42 7.65
N ASN A 150 -13.75 5.93 8.64
CA ASN A 150 -14.05 5.27 9.89
C ASN A 150 -15.50 4.76 9.87
N THR A 151 -15.72 3.55 10.36
CA THR A 151 -17.07 3.00 10.47
C THR A 151 -17.63 3.21 11.86
N TRP A 152 -18.94 3.48 11.96
CA TRP A 152 -19.65 3.67 13.21
C TRP A 152 -21.06 3.04 13.19
N GLY A 153 -21.72 3.02 14.35
CA GLY A 153 -23.07 2.47 14.50
C GLY A 153 -24.22 3.48 14.36
N ARG A 154 -23.99 4.70 13.82
CA ARG A 154 -25.03 5.71 13.65
C ARG A 154 -25.59 5.65 12.23
N ASN A 155 -26.90 5.92 12.09
CA ASN A 155 -27.57 6.01 10.79
C ASN A 155 -27.35 7.38 10.13
N GLU A 156 -26.11 7.76 9.97
CA GLU A 156 -25.68 9.00 9.33
C GLU A 156 -24.28 8.85 8.70
N ILE A 157 -24.03 9.65 7.67
CA ILE A 157 -22.73 9.79 7.04
C ILE A 157 -22.23 11.20 7.31
N LYS A 158 -21.11 11.32 8.01
CA LYS A 158 -20.44 12.58 8.30
C LYS A 158 -19.12 12.65 7.54
N VAL A 159 -18.89 13.78 6.87
CA VAL A 159 -17.64 14.06 6.15
C VAL A 159 -17.07 15.37 6.66
N ASP A 160 -15.87 15.31 7.20
CA ASP A 160 -15.05 16.44 7.60
C ASP A 160 -13.92 16.60 6.58
N VAL A 161 -13.74 17.80 6.04
CA VAL A 161 -12.66 18.11 5.08
C VAL A 161 -11.80 19.23 5.63
N GLN A 162 -10.50 19.02 5.66
CA GLN A 162 -9.51 20.02 6.02
C GLN A 162 -8.64 20.35 4.82
N ILE A 163 -8.66 21.60 4.41
CA ILE A 163 -7.84 22.14 3.32
C ILE A 163 -6.72 22.93 3.94
N LYS A 164 -5.47 22.56 3.67
CA LYS A 164 -4.25 23.24 4.12
C LYS A 164 -3.49 23.76 2.92
N VAL A 165 -3.02 24.98 2.99
CA VAL A 165 -2.20 25.61 1.95
C VAL A 165 -1.03 26.34 2.60
N ASP A 166 0.19 26.05 2.14
CA ASP A 166 1.42 26.72 2.54
C ASP A 166 1.92 27.58 1.35
N GLY A 167 2.49 28.74 1.61
CA GLY A 167 3.14 29.56 0.58
C GLY A 167 2.57 30.96 0.45
N SER A 168 3.27 31.83 -0.26
CA SER A 168 2.96 33.27 -0.40
C SER A 168 1.63 33.55 -1.09
N ASP A 169 1.17 32.67 -1.99
CA ASP A 169 -0.12 32.74 -2.68
C ASP A 169 -1.20 31.87 -2.01
N GLY A 170 -1.01 31.52 -0.73
CA GLY A 170 -1.84 30.55 0.01
C GLY A 170 -3.32 30.95 0.02
N GLN A 171 -3.65 32.21 0.27
CA GLN A 171 -5.05 32.67 0.31
C GLN A 171 -5.75 32.50 -1.04
N LYS A 172 -5.11 32.89 -2.12
CA LYS A 172 -5.65 32.75 -3.48
C LYS A 172 -5.86 31.27 -3.86
N THR A 173 -4.90 30.40 -3.46
CA THR A 173 -5.01 28.96 -3.66
C THR A 173 -6.17 28.40 -2.84
N LEU A 174 -6.31 28.81 -1.59
CA LEU A 174 -7.38 28.38 -0.68
C LEU A 174 -8.77 28.79 -1.21
N ASP A 175 -8.90 30.00 -1.77
CA ASP A 175 -10.14 30.54 -2.33
C ASP A 175 -10.57 29.78 -3.61
N ASN A 176 -9.59 29.22 -4.35
CA ASN A 176 -9.84 28.44 -5.54
C ASN A 176 -10.26 26.97 -5.23
N VAL A 177 -10.21 26.54 -3.97
CA VAL A 177 -10.64 25.20 -3.57
C VAL A 177 -12.04 25.26 -2.97
N THR A 178 -12.96 24.51 -3.57
CA THR A 178 -14.33 24.36 -3.07
C THR A 178 -14.70 22.90 -2.95
N ILE A 179 -15.45 22.57 -1.90
CA ILE A 179 -16.03 21.25 -1.73
C ILE A 179 -17.51 21.36 -2.11
N SER A 180 -17.93 20.60 -3.11
CA SER A 180 -19.34 20.42 -3.42
C SER A 180 -19.85 19.13 -2.82
N ASP A 181 -21.03 19.18 -2.23
CA ASP A 181 -21.74 18.03 -1.70
C ASP A 181 -23.18 17.99 -2.18
N GLU A 182 -23.69 16.81 -2.41
CA GLU A 182 -25.06 16.59 -2.89
C GLU A 182 -25.60 15.25 -2.38
N LYS A 183 -26.88 15.22 -2.02
CA LYS A 183 -27.63 13.97 -1.85
C LYS A 183 -28.70 13.90 -2.95
N ASN A 184 -28.53 12.96 -3.88
CA ASN A 184 -29.45 12.68 -4.97
C ASN A 184 -30.00 11.25 -4.83
N GLY A 185 -31.26 11.15 -4.39
CA GLY A 185 -31.82 9.84 -4.02
C GLY A 185 -31.03 9.17 -2.90
N SER A 186 -30.51 7.99 -3.16
CA SER A 186 -29.66 7.23 -2.23
C SER A 186 -28.18 7.53 -2.36
N LEU A 187 -27.74 8.35 -3.31
CA LEU A 187 -26.33 8.69 -3.49
C LEU A 187 -26.00 10.00 -2.78
N ILE A 188 -25.06 9.94 -1.85
CA ILE A 188 -24.43 11.09 -1.21
C ILE A 188 -23.05 11.26 -1.85
N SER A 189 -22.77 12.40 -2.45
CA SER A 189 -21.50 12.66 -3.14
C SER A 189 -20.78 13.87 -2.57
N PHE A 190 -19.45 13.76 -2.51
CA PHE A 190 -18.54 14.85 -2.18
C PHE A 190 -17.45 14.96 -3.24
N LYS A 191 -17.22 16.17 -3.71
CA LYS A 191 -16.22 16.42 -4.75
C LYS A 191 -15.36 17.63 -4.41
N THR A 192 -14.05 17.45 -4.52
CA THR A 192 -13.07 18.53 -4.49
C THR A 192 -13.00 19.21 -5.86
N ASN A 193 -13.37 20.48 -5.93
CA ASN A 193 -13.21 21.32 -7.11
C ASN A 193 -12.04 22.28 -6.87
N ILE A 194 -11.08 22.24 -7.78
CA ILE A 194 -9.92 23.14 -7.78
C ILE A 194 -10.05 23.99 -9.02
N GLY A 195 -10.29 25.29 -8.81
CA GLY A 195 -10.39 26.25 -9.90
C GLY A 195 -9.11 26.31 -10.72
N GLU A 196 -9.23 26.56 -12.01
CA GLU A 196 -8.07 26.77 -12.86
C GLU A 196 -7.27 27.96 -12.34
N VAL A 197 -6.12 27.73 -11.76
CA VAL A 197 -5.11 28.77 -11.65
C VAL A 197 -4.68 29.05 -13.08
N LYS A 198 -5.17 30.14 -13.68
CA LYS A 198 -4.65 30.63 -14.97
C LYS A 198 -3.16 30.86 -14.74
N SER A 199 -2.35 29.86 -14.97
CA SER A 199 -0.90 30.01 -15.05
C SER A 199 -0.68 30.91 -16.26
N SER A 200 -0.41 32.17 -15.99
CA SER A 200 0.02 33.06 -17.02
C SER A 200 1.20 32.42 -17.72
N TRP A 201 1.12 32.21 -19.01
CA TRP A 201 2.21 31.70 -19.87
C TRP A 201 3.56 32.36 -19.55
N MET A 202 3.56 33.51 -18.91
CA MET A 202 4.70 34.28 -18.44
C MET A 202 5.44 33.62 -17.25
N SER A 203 4.83 32.72 -16.47
CA SER A 203 5.51 31.97 -15.38
C SER A 203 6.34 30.79 -15.93
N MET A 204 6.16 30.44 -17.21
CA MET A 204 6.93 29.39 -17.89
C MET A 204 8.34 29.86 -18.28
N LEU A 205 8.62 31.14 -18.18
CA LEU A 205 9.92 31.79 -18.48
C LEU A 205 10.69 32.13 -17.19
N GLY A 206 10.90 31.16 -16.32
CA GLY A 206 12.05 31.17 -15.38
C GLY A 206 12.01 32.16 -14.22
N ARG A 207 10.85 32.58 -13.72
CA ARG A 207 10.78 33.20 -12.39
C ARG A 207 10.27 32.16 -11.38
N HIS A 208 10.94 32.04 -10.27
CA HIS A 208 10.65 31.20 -9.12
C HIS A 208 9.14 31.31 -8.80
N SER A 209 8.35 30.33 -9.23
CA SER A 209 7.03 30.14 -8.67
C SER A 209 7.26 29.53 -7.29
N SER A 210 6.98 30.28 -6.23
CA SER A 210 6.83 29.69 -4.91
C SER A 210 5.75 28.60 -5.04
N SER A 211 6.16 27.34 -4.96
CA SER A 211 5.22 26.24 -5.08
C SER A 211 4.41 26.20 -3.78
N SER A 212 3.19 26.68 -3.82
CA SER A 212 2.25 26.51 -2.72
C SER A 212 1.97 25.02 -2.58
N LYS A 213 2.29 24.45 -1.43
CA LYS A 213 1.93 23.08 -1.09
C LYS A 213 0.48 23.07 -0.62
N MET A 214 -0.35 22.27 -1.28
CA MET A 214 -1.77 22.14 -0.95
C MET A 214 -2.05 20.70 -0.51
N GLU A 215 -2.86 20.55 0.56
CA GLU A 215 -3.30 19.28 1.09
C GLU A 215 -4.80 19.36 1.41
N ILE A 216 -5.60 18.38 0.93
CA ILE A 216 -7.05 18.33 1.11
C ILE A 216 -7.42 16.99 1.69
N ASN A 217 -7.61 16.93 3.01
CA ASN A 217 -7.82 15.71 3.74
C ASN A 217 -9.29 15.51 4.10
N TYR A 218 -9.81 14.35 3.77
CA TYR A 218 -11.15 13.90 4.12
C TYR A 218 -11.09 12.94 5.30
N THR A 219 -11.94 13.19 6.29
CA THR A 219 -12.22 12.24 7.37
C THR A 219 -13.71 11.92 7.33
N VAL A 220 -14.01 10.66 7.07
CA VAL A 220 -15.37 10.16 6.90
C VAL A 220 -15.74 9.29 8.09
N TYR A 221 -16.98 9.40 8.52
CA TYR A 221 -17.63 8.49 9.44
C TYR A 221 -18.94 8.00 8.81
N MET A 222 -19.10 6.69 8.64
CA MET A 222 -20.25 6.08 7.98
C MET A 222 -20.58 4.69 8.54
N PRO A 223 -21.82 4.19 8.37
CA PRO A 223 -22.13 2.81 8.72
C PRO A 223 -21.33 1.83 7.84
N ALA A 224 -20.89 0.71 8.42
CA ALA A 224 -20.07 -0.29 7.72
C ALA A 224 -20.77 -0.96 6.53
N LYS A 225 -22.12 -0.99 6.54
CA LYS A 225 -22.95 -1.69 5.53
C LYS A 225 -23.24 -0.87 4.28
N ASN A 226 -23.05 0.45 4.35
CA ASN A 226 -23.30 1.33 3.23
C ASN A 226 -22.23 1.18 2.13
N GLU A 227 -22.65 1.35 0.89
CA GLU A 227 -21.74 1.32 -0.26
C GLU A 227 -20.81 2.53 -0.25
N LEU A 228 -19.55 2.30 -0.63
CA LEU A 228 -18.50 3.32 -0.64
C LEU A 228 -17.77 3.33 -1.98
N THR A 229 -17.70 4.49 -2.62
CA THR A 229 -16.89 4.73 -3.81
C THR A 229 -15.91 5.86 -3.53
N ILE A 230 -14.61 5.65 -3.78
CA ILE A 230 -13.57 6.67 -3.64
C ILE A 230 -12.72 6.72 -4.91
N ASP A 231 -12.62 7.90 -5.52
CA ASP A 231 -11.60 8.27 -6.50
C ASP A 231 -10.65 9.28 -5.82
N ASN A 232 -9.40 8.87 -5.57
CA ASN A 232 -8.41 9.74 -4.94
C ASN A 232 -7.11 9.78 -5.74
N ARG A 233 -6.56 10.98 -5.95
CA ARG A 233 -5.29 11.18 -6.65
C ARG A 233 -4.33 12.01 -5.82
N TYR A 234 -3.06 11.60 -5.83
CA TYR A 234 -1.98 12.27 -5.09
C TYR A 234 -2.22 12.28 -3.58
N GLY A 235 -2.57 11.10 -3.04
CA GLY A 235 -2.73 10.88 -1.62
C GLY A 235 -3.25 9.49 -1.28
N SER A 236 -3.16 9.11 -0.02
CA SER A 236 -3.56 7.77 0.45
C SER A 236 -5.06 7.67 0.72
N VAL A 237 -5.56 6.45 0.67
CA VAL A 237 -6.90 6.07 1.09
C VAL A 237 -6.78 5.02 2.19
N GLU A 238 -7.39 5.27 3.34
CA GLU A 238 -7.42 4.35 4.48
C GLU A 238 -8.87 4.06 4.85
N ILE A 239 -9.25 2.78 4.88
CA ILE A 239 -10.60 2.40 5.29
C ILE A 239 -10.59 1.37 6.43
N GLY A 240 -11.57 1.47 7.31
CA GLY A 240 -11.77 0.52 8.41
C GLY A 240 -12.35 -0.81 7.93
N ASN A 241 -13.27 -1.37 8.74
CA ASN A 241 -14.00 -2.58 8.39
C ASN A 241 -15.26 -2.20 7.60
N MET A 242 -15.37 -2.67 6.37
CA MET A 242 -16.54 -2.46 5.50
C MET A 242 -17.27 -3.77 5.24
N GLU A 243 -18.59 -3.73 5.37
CA GLU A 243 -19.51 -4.82 5.06
C GLU A 243 -20.31 -4.53 3.79
N GLY A 244 -20.42 -3.27 3.38
CA GLY A 244 -21.01 -2.85 2.12
C GLY A 244 -20.03 -3.00 0.96
N ARG A 245 -20.51 -2.84 -0.28
CA ARG A 245 -19.67 -2.84 -1.48
C ARG A 245 -18.69 -1.67 -1.44
N VAL A 246 -17.44 -1.93 -1.84
CA VAL A 246 -16.39 -0.91 -1.88
C VAL A 246 -15.79 -0.82 -3.27
N THR A 247 -15.72 0.41 -3.80
CA THR A 247 -15.03 0.70 -5.07
C THR A 247 -13.96 1.77 -4.83
N ILE A 248 -12.71 1.43 -5.08
CA ILE A 248 -11.55 2.30 -4.87
C ILE A 248 -10.79 2.50 -6.18
N ASN A 249 -10.57 3.76 -6.53
CA ASN A 249 -9.59 4.18 -7.53
C ASN A 249 -8.57 5.08 -6.83
N CYS A 250 -7.35 4.59 -6.61
CA CYS A 250 -6.28 5.34 -5.97
C CYS A 250 -5.09 5.47 -6.94
N ALA A 251 -4.67 6.69 -7.22
CA ALA A 251 -3.53 6.93 -8.10
C ALA A 251 -2.52 7.87 -7.42
N TYR A 252 -1.22 7.52 -7.54
CA TYR A 252 -0.12 8.27 -6.92
C TYR A 252 -0.26 8.37 -5.40
N GLY A 253 -0.64 7.25 -4.78
CA GLY A 253 -0.82 7.11 -3.35
C GLY A 253 -1.06 5.66 -2.96
N SER A 254 -1.11 5.38 -1.66
CA SER A 254 -1.36 4.03 -1.14
C SER A 254 -2.83 3.84 -0.77
N PHE A 255 -3.27 2.59 -0.86
CA PHE A 255 -4.55 2.16 -0.33
C PHE A 255 -4.35 1.18 0.81
N SER A 256 -5.05 1.37 1.91
CA SER A 256 -5.09 0.38 3.00
C SER A 256 -6.50 0.13 3.49
N ALA A 257 -6.81 -1.13 3.78
CA ALA A 257 -8.10 -1.57 4.31
C ALA A 257 -7.92 -2.63 5.39
N LYS A 258 -8.66 -2.53 6.50
CA LYS A 258 -8.66 -3.58 7.51
C LYS A 258 -9.42 -4.81 7.04
N SER A 259 -10.63 -4.62 6.56
CA SER A 259 -11.49 -5.70 6.05
C SER A 259 -12.54 -5.16 5.09
N MET A 260 -12.76 -5.86 4.00
CA MET A 260 -13.84 -5.65 3.03
C MET A 260 -14.52 -6.99 2.77
N THR A 261 -15.67 -7.24 3.39
CA THR A 261 -16.32 -8.57 3.36
C THR A 261 -17.26 -8.79 2.20
N SER A 262 -17.79 -7.71 1.62
CA SER A 262 -18.62 -7.77 0.41
C SER A 262 -17.78 -7.72 -0.86
N GLU A 263 -18.46 -7.90 -2.00
CA GLU A 263 -17.86 -7.74 -3.32
C GLU A 263 -17.26 -6.34 -3.47
N SER A 264 -15.97 -6.28 -3.84
CA SER A 264 -15.25 -5.03 -3.90
C SER A 264 -14.39 -4.93 -5.15
N SER A 265 -14.15 -3.70 -5.60
CA SER A 265 -13.25 -3.39 -6.72
C SER A 265 -12.19 -2.39 -6.27
N VAL A 266 -10.92 -2.74 -6.40
CA VAL A 266 -9.80 -1.92 -5.99
C VAL A 266 -8.84 -1.74 -7.15
N ILE A 267 -8.60 -0.49 -7.54
CA ILE A 267 -7.63 -0.13 -8.58
C ILE A 267 -6.62 0.82 -7.94
N VAL A 268 -5.33 0.40 -7.91
CA VAL A 268 -4.23 1.22 -7.41
C VAL A 268 -3.17 1.38 -8.49
N LYS A 269 -2.82 2.63 -8.81
CA LYS A 269 -1.79 2.96 -9.80
C LYS A 269 -0.71 3.84 -9.19
N TYR A 270 0.55 3.48 -9.38
CA TYR A 270 1.70 4.19 -8.84
C TYR A 270 1.65 4.31 -7.31
N GLY A 271 1.41 3.15 -6.65
CA GLY A 271 1.32 3.05 -5.21
C GLY A 271 1.10 1.62 -4.73
N SER A 272 0.98 1.43 -3.42
CA SER A 272 0.76 0.12 -2.81
C SER A 272 -0.68 -0.08 -2.35
N ALA A 273 -1.13 -1.33 -2.38
CA ALA A 273 -2.37 -1.77 -1.74
C ALA A 273 -2.04 -2.76 -0.61
N ASP A 274 -2.58 -2.50 0.60
CA ASP A 274 -2.44 -3.34 1.79
C ASP A 274 -3.83 -3.64 2.37
N ILE A 275 -4.28 -4.89 2.25
CA ILE A 275 -5.65 -5.29 2.59
C ILE A 275 -5.61 -6.47 3.56
N GLY A 276 -6.14 -6.31 4.77
CA GLY A 276 -6.13 -7.37 5.78
C GLY A 276 -7.03 -8.55 5.38
N ASN A 277 -8.34 -8.31 5.23
CA ASN A 277 -9.29 -9.35 4.82
C ASN A 277 -10.12 -8.90 3.63
N LEU A 278 -10.23 -9.77 2.64
CA LEU A 278 -10.90 -9.51 1.39
C LEU A 278 -11.96 -10.58 1.11
N GLY A 279 -13.18 -10.17 0.86
CA GLY A 279 -14.26 -11.03 0.38
C GLY A 279 -14.10 -11.39 -1.10
N SER A 280 -15.21 -11.50 -1.82
CA SER A 280 -15.19 -11.68 -3.29
C SER A 280 -14.80 -10.37 -3.95
N SER A 281 -13.64 -10.29 -4.60
CA SER A 281 -13.13 -8.98 -5.05
C SER A 281 -12.27 -9.05 -6.29
N ASN A 282 -12.27 -7.94 -7.03
CA ASN A 282 -11.37 -7.66 -8.13
C ASN A 282 -10.34 -6.61 -7.70
N VAL A 283 -9.04 -6.92 -7.86
CA VAL A 283 -7.95 -6.05 -7.47
C VAL A 283 -7.00 -5.84 -8.65
N GLU A 284 -6.79 -4.59 -9.03
CA GLU A 284 -5.84 -4.20 -10.06
C GLU A 284 -4.75 -3.32 -9.43
N VAL A 285 -3.48 -3.72 -9.55
CA VAL A 285 -2.34 -2.92 -9.08
C VAL A 285 -1.30 -2.77 -10.19
N SER A 286 -0.89 -1.54 -10.42
CA SER A 286 0.13 -1.23 -11.43
C SER A 286 1.18 -0.29 -10.86
N TYR A 287 2.47 -0.64 -11.04
CA TYR A 287 3.62 0.13 -10.59
C TYR A 287 3.65 0.34 -9.06
N GLY A 288 3.64 -0.78 -8.32
CA GLY A 288 3.65 -0.73 -6.86
C GLY A 288 3.79 -2.08 -6.18
N SER A 289 2.94 -2.37 -5.20
CA SER A 289 2.88 -3.67 -4.52
C SER A 289 1.47 -3.97 -4.04
N LEU A 290 1.14 -5.27 -3.98
CA LEU A 290 -0.11 -5.77 -3.43
C LEU A 290 0.20 -6.71 -2.26
N THR A 291 -0.36 -6.39 -1.08
CA THR A 291 -0.33 -7.27 0.08
C THR A 291 -1.76 -7.57 0.51
N ILE A 292 -2.09 -8.84 0.71
CA ILE A 292 -3.40 -9.31 1.17
C ILE A 292 -3.18 -10.30 2.30
N GLY A 293 -3.75 -10.07 3.49
CA GLY A 293 -3.71 -11.02 4.59
C GLY A 293 -4.54 -12.26 4.29
N SER A 294 -5.82 -12.11 3.93
CA SER A 294 -6.62 -13.25 3.46
C SER A 294 -7.64 -12.84 2.41
N ALA A 295 -7.87 -13.68 1.42
CA ALA A 295 -8.88 -13.48 0.39
C ALA A 295 -9.81 -14.68 0.27
N ASP A 296 -11.12 -14.43 0.18
CA ASP A 296 -12.10 -15.49 -0.07
C ASP A 296 -12.13 -15.89 -1.56
N LYS A 297 -12.57 -14.98 -2.43
CA LYS A 297 -12.53 -15.14 -3.88
C LYS A 297 -11.80 -13.97 -4.50
N LEU A 298 -10.61 -14.22 -5.01
CA LEU A 298 -9.74 -13.18 -5.53
C LEU A 298 -9.63 -13.26 -7.05
N MET A 299 -9.89 -12.14 -7.71
CA MET A 299 -9.41 -11.88 -9.06
C MET A 299 -8.37 -10.76 -8.98
N ALA A 300 -7.11 -11.04 -9.29
CA ALA A 300 -6.03 -10.08 -9.23
C ALA A 300 -5.35 -9.90 -10.58
N ASN A 301 -5.24 -8.65 -11.06
CA ASN A 301 -4.49 -8.27 -12.24
C ASN A 301 -3.36 -7.32 -11.81
N VAL A 302 -2.14 -7.79 -11.85
CA VAL A 302 -0.99 -7.05 -11.31
C VAL A 302 0.09 -6.91 -12.36
N SER A 303 0.58 -5.69 -12.53
CA SER A 303 1.64 -5.39 -13.50
C SER A 303 2.70 -4.48 -12.91
N TYR A 304 3.97 -4.76 -13.23
CA TYR A 304 5.13 -4.03 -12.72
C TYR A 304 5.13 -3.90 -11.17
N SER A 305 4.66 -4.96 -10.50
CA SER A 305 4.41 -4.96 -9.04
C SER A 305 4.62 -6.36 -8.47
N GLY A 306 5.03 -6.46 -7.20
CA GLY A 306 5.04 -7.72 -6.47
C GLY A 306 3.70 -7.99 -5.78
N ILE A 307 3.41 -9.28 -5.53
CA ILE A 307 2.21 -9.73 -4.82
C ILE A 307 2.62 -10.60 -3.63
N ASN A 308 2.08 -10.28 -2.47
CA ASN A 308 2.14 -11.13 -1.29
C ASN A 308 0.74 -11.38 -0.74
N ILE A 309 0.34 -12.64 -0.65
CA ILE A 309 -0.96 -13.06 -0.11
C ILE A 309 -0.68 -14.08 0.98
N ASP A 310 -1.11 -13.79 2.21
CA ASP A 310 -0.87 -14.74 3.29
C ASP A 310 -1.74 -15.99 3.13
N ARG A 311 -3.04 -15.82 2.73
CA ARG A 311 -3.94 -16.97 2.56
C ARG A 311 -5.02 -16.76 1.49
N ILE A 312 -5.23 -17.79 0.64
CA ILE A 312 -6.40 -17.93 -0.26
C ILE A 312 -7.38 -18.91 0.35
N LYS A 313 -8.65 -18.49 0.56
CA LYS A 313 -9.68 -19.30 1.25
C LYS A 313 -10.50 -20.18 0.32
N THR A 314 -11.09 -19.61 -0.73
CA THR A 314 -12.04 -20.34 -1.60
C THR A 314 -11.55 -20.48 -3.04
N SER A 315 -11.13 -19.37 -3.65
CA SER A 315 -10.57 -19.40 -5.00
C SER A 315 -9.72 -18.19 -5.33
N GLY A 316 -8.77 -18.37 -6.25
CA GLY A 316 -7.92 -17.33 -6.76
C GLY A 316 -7.76 -17.40 -8.28
N ASN A 317 -7.85 -16.26 -8.96
CA ASN A 317 -7.44 -16.09 -10.34
C ASN A 317 -6.47 -14.90 -10.39
N ILE A 318 -5.19 -15.17 -10.60
CA ILE A 318 -4.13 -14.19 -10.48
C ILE A 318 -3.37 -14.08 -11.80
N ASN A 319 -3.35 -12.89 -12.37
CA ASN A 319 -2.57 -12.55 -13.53
C ASN A 319 -1.46 -11.58 -13.13
N LEU A 320 -0.21 -11.99 -13.28
CA LEU A 320 0.97 -11.21 -12.94
C LEU A 320 1.86 -10.99 -14.17
N ARG A 321 2.29 -9.75 -14.40
CA ARG A 321 3.18 -9.39 -15.50
C ARG A 321 4.29 -8.45 -15.06
N TYR A 322 5.55 -8.78 -15.40
CA TYR A 322 6.72 -7.94 -15.15
C TYR A 322 6.84 -7.51 -13.67
N GLY A 323 6.60 -8.43 -12.72
CA GLY A 323 6.54 -8.12 -11.32
C GLY A 323 7.73 -8.61 -10.51
N GLY A 324 7.75 -8.25 -9.21
CA GLY A 324 8.71 -8.75 -8.22
C GLY A 324 8.46 -10.19 -7.76
N GLY A 325 7.46 -10.89 -8.34
CA GLY A 325 7.03 -12.22 -7.97
C GLY A 325 5.67 -12.25 -7.29
N LEU A 326 5.12 -13.46 -7.21
CA LEU A 326 3.94 -13.81 -6.42
C LEU A 326 4.36 -14.74 -5.30
N LYS A 327 4.00 -14.39 -4.08
CA LYS A 327 4.11 -15.28 -2.93
C LYS A 327 2.72 -15.49 -2.33
N ILE A 328 2.30 -16.74 -2.20
CA ILE A 328 1.13 -17.18 -1.45
C ILE A 328 1.65 -17.97 -0.25
N GLY A 329 1.35 -17.54 0.97
CA GLY A 329 1.83 -18.17 2.19
C GLY A 329 1.15 -19.50 2.47
N ASP A 330 -0.16 -19.58 2.17
CA ASP A 330 -0.96 -20.77 2.43
C ASP A 330 -2.22 -20.81 1.55
N VAL A 331 -2.69 -22.01 1.24
CA VAL A 331 -4.00 -22.26 0.64
C VAL A 331 -4.91 -22.95 1.64
N ASP A 332 -6.13 -22.42 1.83
CA ASP A 332 -7.06 -22.97 2.82
C ASP A 332 -7.53 -24.36 2.42
N ARG A 333 -7.84 -25.19 3.42
CA ARG A 333 -8.42 -26.53 3.20
C ARG A 333 -9.71 -26.52 2.39
N ASN A 334 -10.46 -25.44 2.45
CA ASN A 334 -11.72 -25.25 1.70
C ASN A 334 -11.52 -24.61 0.33
N MET A 335 -10.26 -24.30 -0.07
CA MET A 335 -9.96 -23.78 -1.40
C MET A 335 -10.43 -24.77 -2.46
N LYS A 336 -11.04 -24.29 -3.52
CA LYS A 336 -11.53 -25.11 -4.65
C LYS A 336 -10.60 -25.02 -5.84
N SER A 337 -10.20 -23.80 -6.20
CA SER A 337 -9.36 -23.58 -7.37
C SER A 337 -8.45 -22.38 -7.21
N LEU A 338 -7.22 -22.54 -7.67
CA LEU A 338 -6.24 -21.46 -7.80
C LEU A 338 -5.67 -21.49 -9.22
N SER A 339 -5.89 -20.44 -9.99
CA SER A 339 -5.36 -20.28 -11.34
C SER A 339 -4.41 -19.10 -11.38
N ILE A 340 -3.19 -19.32 -11.83
CA ILE A 340 -2.13 -18.31 -11.88
C ILE A 340 -1.55 -18.25 -13.28
N ASN A 341 -1.57 -17.06 -13.87
CA ASN A 341 -0.85 -16.75 -15.10
C ASN A 341 0.25 -15.74 -14.78
N SER A 342 1.50 -16.16 -14.89
CA SER A 342 2.67 -15.33 -14.61
C SER A 342 3.50 -15.11 -15.87
N SER A 343 4.00 -13.88 -16.05
CA SER A 343 4.95 -13.56 -17.12
C SER A 343 6.07 -12.68 -16.56
N TYR A 344 7.30 -13.12 -16.73
CA TYR A 344 8.52 -12.44 -16.23
C TYR A 344 8.49 -12.25 -14.72
N SER A 345 8.02 -13.27 -13.98
CA SER A 345 7.90 -13.24 -12.52
C SER A 345 7.86 -14.66 -11.95
N ASN A 346 8.49 -14.86 -10.81
CA ASN A 346 8.44 -16.14 -10.09
C ASN A 346 7.11 -16.29 -9.35
N VAL A 347 6.75 -17.54 -9.07
CA VAL A 347 5.54 -17.93 -8.33
C VAL A 347 5.92 -18.89 -7.23
N ASP A 348 5.71 -18.49 -5.98
CA ASP A 348 5.93 -19.30 -4.78
C ASP A 348 4.58 -19.54 -4.10
N ILE A 349 4.22 -20.81 -3.89
CA ILE A 349 2.95 -21.20 -3.28
C ILE A 349 3.26 -22.08 -2.07
N GLY A 350 2.92 -21.56 -0.89
CA GLY A 350 2.99 -22.31 0.36
C GLY A 350 1.87 -23.35 0.43
N LEU A 351 2.23 -24.59 0.70
CA LEU A 351 1.31 -25.70 0.90
C LEU A 351 1.49 -26.26 2.31
N SER A 352 0.39 -26.43 3.05
CA SER A 352 0.45 -27.08 4.36
C SER A 352 0.94 -28.54 4.23
N GLY A 353 1.60 -29.07 5.26
CA GLY A 353 2.13 -30.45 5.24
C GLY A 353 1.06 -31.53 5.13
N ASP A 354 -0.21 -31.24 5.38
CA ASP A 354 -1.39 -32.08 5.20
C ASP A 354 -2.23 -31.69 3.96
N GLU A 355 -1.63 -30.97 3.02
CA GLU A 355 -2.31 -30.54 1.80
C GLU A 355 -2.68 -31.73 0.91
N ASN A 356 -3.85 -31.66 0.28
CA ASN A 356 -4.39 -32.65 -0.63
C ASN A 356 -5.01 -31.91 -1.83
N THR A 357 -4.26 -31.84 -2.94
CA THR A 357 -4.66 -31.03 -4.11
C THR A 357 -4.12 -31.60 -5.41
N ASP A 358 -4.91 -31.52 -6.46
CA ASP A 358 -4.41 -31.76 -7.81
C ASP A 358 -3.72 -30.51 -8.35
N PHE A 359 -2.71 -30.70 -9.17
CA PHE A 359 -2.01 -29.60 -9.80
C PHE A 359 -1.73 -29.81 -11.28
N GLY A 360 -1.72 -28.68 -12.02
CA GLY A 360 -1.20 -28.55 -13.37
C GLY A 360 -0.23 -27.37 -13.42
N VAL A 361 1.04 -27.60 -13.73
CA VAL A 361 2.04 -26.57 -13.85
C VAL A 361 2.68 -26.61 -15.21
N THR A 362 2.59 -25.52 -15.96
CA THR A 362 3.30 -25.35 -17.24
C THR A 362 4.25 -24.16 -17.11
N VAL A 363 5.53 -24.42 -17.32
CA VAL A 363 6.58 -23.40 -17.34
C VAL A 363 7.20 -23.30 -18.71
N HIS A 364 7.33 -22.09 -19.22
CA HIS A 364 8.03 -21.78 -20.45
C HIS A 364 9.24 -20.89 -20.12
N TYR A 365 10.45 -21.33 -20.47
CA TYR A 365 11.74 -20.72 -20.04
C TYR A 365 11.84 -20.56 -18.51
N GLY A 366 11.52 -21.66 -17.77
CA GLY A 366 11.60 -21.71 -16.32
C GLY A 366 11.64 -23.16 -15.80
N ASP A 367 11.62 -23.29 -14.49
CA ASP A 367 11.59 -24.56 -13.79
C ASP A 367 10.45 -24.64 -12.79
N PHE A 368 10.01 -25.88 -12.51
CA PHE A 368 9.07 -26.17 -11.45
C PHE A 368 9.77 -27.01 -10.36
N ASN A 369 9.65 -26.53 -9.12
CA ASN A 369 10.18 -27.20 -7.93
C ASN A 369 9.02 -27.41 -6.94
N TYR A 370 8.75 -28.66 -6.59
CA TYR A 370 7.72 -29.03 -5.62
C TYR A 370 8.28 -29.37 -4.24
N GLY A 371 9.55 -29.05 -3.97
CA GLY A 371 10.18 -29.19 -2.65
C GLY A 371 10.18 -30.61 -2.12
N ASP A 372 9.96 -30.74 -0.82
CA ASP A 372 9.93 -32.02 -0.10
C ASP A 372 8.49 -32.54 0.12
N HIS A 373 7.49 -31.99 -0.61
CA HIS A 373 6.11 -32.44 -0.53
C HIS A 373 5.93 -33.87 -1.07
N ASP A 374 4.96 -34.61 -0.51
CA ASP A 374 4.55 -35.93 -1.00
C ASP A 374 3.78 -35.74 -2.34
N VAL A 375 4.54 -35.70 -3.43
CA VAL A 375 4.02 -35.40 -4.76
C VAL A 375 4.04 -36.65 -5.64
N THR A 376 2.88 -36.98 -6.23
CA THR A 376 2.74 -37.97 -7.27
C THR A 376 2.58 -37.29 -8.62
N VAL A 377 3.63 -37.31 -9.45
CA VAL A 377 3.54 -36.78 -10.82
C VAL A 377 2.90 -37.84 -11.73
N THR A 378 1.74 -37.54 -12.28
CA THR A 378 0.98 -38.43 -13.18
C THR A 378 1.30 -38.22 -14.66
N SER A 379 1.77 -37.02 -15.02
CA SER A 379 2.20 -36.69 -16.38
C SER A 379 3.29 -35.62 -16.35
N LYS A 380 4.36 -35.85 -17.13
CA LYS A 380 5.47 -34.89 -17.29
C LYS A 380 5.84 -34.79 -18.78
N THR A 381 6.02 -33.61 -19.26
CA THR A 381 6.49 -33.33 -20.63
C THR A 381 7.59 -32.25 -20.57
N PRO A 382 8.78 -32.50 -21.15
CA PRO A 382 9.24 -33.76 -21.72
C PRO A 382 9.34 -34.87 -20.67
N ASP A 383 9.29 -36.13 -21.09
CA ASP A 383 9.52 -37.26 -20.19
C ASP A 383 11.00 -37.38 -19.81
N ASP A 384 11.32 -38.20 -18.81
CA ASP A 384 12.70 -38.34 -18.30
C ASP A 384 13.68 -38.96 -19.28
N ASN A 385 13.20 -39.61 -20.36
CA ASN A 385 14.02 -40.22 -21.41
C ASN A 385 14.31 -39.24 -22.58
N ASP A 386 13.57 -38.17 -22.67
CA ASP A 386 13.78 -37.17 -23.70
C ASP A 386 15.01 -36.27 -23.39
N ARG A 387 16.06 -36.39 -24.19
CA ARG A 387 17.32 -35.66 -24.03
C ARG A 387 17.39 -34.38 -24.86
N GLY A 388 16.30 -34.00 -25.51
CA GLY A 388 16.20 -32.76 -26.28
C GLY A 388 16.30 -31.50 -25.42
N VAL A 389 16.52 -30.36 -26.05
CA VAL A 389 16.40 -29.05 -25.39
C VAL A 389 14.93 -28.62 -25.48
N HIS A 390 14.27 -28.53 -24.34
CA HIS A 390 12.87 -28.15 -24.24
C HIS A 390 12.71 -26.86 -23.44
N PHE A 391 12.12 -25.88 -24.06
CA PHE A 391 11.86 -24.59 -23.43
C PHE A 391 10.53 -24.59 -22.65
N THR A 392 9.65 -25.56 -22.90
CA THR A 392 8.39 -25.74 -22.20
C THR A 392 8.39 -27.05 -21.45
N LYS A 393 8.05 -26.98 -20.17
CA LYS A 393 7.90 -28.15 -19.30
C LYS A 393 6.50 -28.11 -18.69
N SER A 394 5.80 -29.25 -18.75
CA SER A 394 4.46 -29.38 -18.15
C SER A 394 4.43 -30.53 -17.17
N TYR A 395 3.80 -30.32 -16.05
CA TYR A 395 3.68 -31.29 -14.97
C TYR A 395 2.21 -31.35 -14.55
N LYS A 396 1.67 -32.56 -14.42
CA LYS A 396 0.39 -32.80 -13.77
C LYS A 396 0.56 -33.84 -12.70
N GLY A 397 -0.14 -33.67 -11.60
CA GLY A 397 0.01 -34.57 -10.48
C GLY A 397 -0.89 -34.21 -9.33
N HIS A 398 -0.55 -34.80 -8.21
CA HIS A 398 -1.27 -34.71 -6.96
C HIS A 398 -0.29 -34.49 -5.82
N VAL A 399 -0.61 -33.62 -4.88
CA VAL A 399 0.08 -33.41 -3.61
C VAL A 399 -0.74 -34.06 -2.52
N GLY A 400 -0.10 -34.87 -1.67
CA GLY A 400 -0.76 -35.56 -0.55
C GLY A 400 -1.33 -36.92 -0.93
N LYS A 401 -2.30 -37.39 -0.14
CA LYS A 401 -2.86 -38.75 -0.27
C LYS A 401 -4.39 -38.69 -0.44
N GLY A 402 -4.89 -39.50 -1.37
CA GLY A 402 -6.32 -39.65 -1.63
C GLY A 402 -6.80 -38.83 -2.84
N ASN A 403 -8.10 -38.59 -2.93
CA ASN A 403 -8.70 -37.77 -3.99
C ASN A 403 -8.89 -36.34 -3.50
N SER A 404 -8.78 -35.40 -4.40
CA SER A 404 -9.04 -34.00 -4.11
C SER A 404 -10.04 -33.38 -5.08
N GLU A 405 -10.88 -32.47 -4.57
CA GLU A 405 -11.70 -31.58 -5.40
C GLU A 405 -11.01 -30.22 -5.61
N LYS A 406 -9.78 -30.06 -5.05
CA LYS A 406 -8.99 -28.86 -5.21
C LYS A 406 -8.11 -28.94 -6.42
N SER A 407 -7.87 -27.81 -7.07
CA SER A 407 -6.93 -27.71 -8.17
C SER A 407 -6.09 -26.46 -8.12
N ILE A 408 -4.80 -26.61 -8.41
CA ILE A 408 -3.86 -25.51 -8.60
C ILE A 408 -3.34 -25.57 -10.03
N GLU A 409 -3.68 -24.58 -10.85
CA GLU A 409 -3.21 -24.46 -12.22
C GLU A 409 -2.29 -23.25 -12.36
N VAL A 410 -1.04 -23.49 -12.78
CA VAL A 410 -0.05 -22.43 -12.97
C VAL A 410 0.49 -22.46 -14.38
N TYR A 411 0.41 -21.34 -15.06
CA TYR A 411 1.12 -21.08 -16.30
C TYR A 411 2.14 -19.98 -16.08
N SER A 412 3.43 -20.30 -16.25
CA SER A 412 4.52 -19.35 -16.09
C SER A 412 5.34 -19.21 -17.37
N ASN A 413 5.58 -17.98 -17.76
CA ASN A 413 6.43 -17.63 -18.89
C ASN A 413 7.58 -16.74 -18.42
N TYR A 414 8.83 -17.19 -18.58
CA TYR A 414 10.03 -16.54 -18.04
C TYR A 414 9.99 -16.35 -16.50
N GLY A 415 9.68 -17.42 -15.78
CA GLY A 415 9.67 -17.43 -14.31
C GLY A 415 9.61 -18.85 -13.77
N ASN A 416 10.16 -19.05 -12.59
CA ASN A 416 10.11 -20.32 -11.89
C ASN A 416 8.84 -20.44 -11.06
N VAL A 417 8.38 -21.68 -10.88
CA VAL A 417 7.27 -22.01 -10.00
C VAL A 417 7.80 -22.89 -8.87
N LYS A 418 7.39 -22.59 -7.65
CA LYS A 418 7.80 -23.37 -6.48
C LYS A 418 6.59 -23.64 -5.58
N PHE A 419 6.50 -24.87 -5.08
CA PHE A 419 5.69 -25.25 -3.93
C PHE A 419 6.60 -25.28 -2.70
N ASP A 420 6.20 -24.51 -1.64
CA ASP A 420 6.94 -24.33 -0.39
C ASP A 420 6.22 -24.98 0.79
#